data_1f28a63df2bc4ff920b47eb68ded316c
#
_entry.id   1f28a63df2bc4ff920b47eb68ded316c
#
_cell.length_a   1.000
_cell.length_b   1.000
_cell.length_c   1.000
_cell.angle_alpha   90.00
_cell.angle_beta   90.00
_cell.angle_gamma   90.00
#
_symmetry.space_group_name_H-M   'P 1'
#
loop_
_entity.id
_entity.type
_entity.pdbx_description
1 polymer ?
#
loop_
_entity_poly.entity_id
_entity_poly.type
_entity_poly.pdbx_seq_one_letter_code
_entity_poly.pdbx_strand_id
1 'polypeptide(L)'
;MTDTTTTPPRKRPVNSWLVRIGKRQRKWINPYIKKHSKIGDAAVFDRSHFPWMSQLESEWEAIRDEALAVLKHRDGIPPLAEISPDHKGLDNQNKWRSYFLWGYGFRVDKNCERCPATSDALKAVPGLRTAMFSIHDPGMAIPPHKGVTAGMCVFHLGLKVPKDTVNCAIRVSDEMVHWQDGKAFVFDDTKEHETWNRTEDERVILLVQFDRPVKFPGNIVAWLFFQAVRRSSFVGNARRQLGDWEDTFRKFEKADD
;
A
#
# COMPACT_ATOMS: atom_id res chain seq x y z
N MET A 1 -16.49 -4.32 47.12
CA MET A 1 -16.22 -3.49 45.96
C MET A 1 -14.73 -3.59 45.65
N THR A 2 -14.33 -4.51 44.82
CA THR A 2 -12.94 -4.73 44.40
C THR A 2 -12.78 -4.24 42.99
N ASP A 3 -12.10 -3.11 42.88
CA ASP A 3 -11.75 -2.48 41.61
C ASP A 3 -10.61 -3.25 40.94
N THR A 4 -10.93 -4.01 39.88
CA THR A 4 -9.95 -4.70 39.06
C THR A 4 -9.61 -3.85 37.84
N THR A 5 -8.74 -2.86 38.04
CA THR A 5 -8.08 -2.14 36.94
C THR A 5 -7.12 -3.07 36.23
N THR A 6 -7.58 -3.72 35.15
CA THR A 6 -6.71 -4.49 34.26
C THR A 6 -5.84 -3.54 33.42
N THR A 7 -4.59 -3.39 33.81
CA THR A 7 -3.57 -2.68 33.05
C THR A 7 -3.38 -3.38 31.68
N PRO A 8 -3.48 -2.67 30.54
CA PRO A 8 -3.28 -3.29 29.23
C PRO A 8 -1.83 -3.79 29.08
N PRO A 9 -1.60 -4.92 28.38
CA PRO A 9 -0.28 -5.53 28.27
C PRO A 9 0.71 -4.57 27.61
N ARG A 10 1.85 -4.33 28.28
CA ARG A 10 2.94 -3.49 27.80
C ARG A 10 3.46 -4.02 26.46
N LYS A 11 3.26 -3.28 25.36
CA LYS A 11 3.82 -3.60 24.04
C LYS A 11 5.34 -3.68 24.15
N ARG A 12 5.93 -4.85 23.87
CA ARG A 12 7.39 -5.02 23.79
C ARG A 12 7.95 -4.08 22.71
N PRO A 13 8.98 -3.27 23.00
CA PRO A 13 9.58 -2.41 22.00
C PRO A 13 10.16 -3.27 20.88
N VAL A 14 9.79 -2.97 19.63
CA VAL A 14 10.44 -3.54 18.43
C VAL A 14 11.94 -3.29 18.57
N ASN A 15 12.77 -4.33 18.40
CA ASN A 15 14.23 -4.26 18.59
C ASN A 15 14.81 -3.14 17.72
N SER A 16 15.01 -1.96 18.31
CA SER A 16 15.42 -0.72 17.65
C SER A 16 16.75 -0.83 16.89
N TRP A 17 17.61 -1.79 17.26
CA TRP A 17 18.88 -2.01 16.61
C TRP A 17 18.74 -2.73 15.25
N LEU A 18 17.82 -3.72 15.11
CA LEU A 18 17.54 -4.40 13.84
C LEU A 18 16.95 -3.43 12.83
N VAL A 19 16.05 -2.53 13.27
CA VAL A 19 15.50 -1.47 12.43
C VAL A 19 16.61 -0.49 11.99
N ARG A 20 17.54 -0.14 12.89
CA ARG A 20 18.70 0.72 12.56
C ARG A 20 19.67 0.05 11.58
N ILE A 21 19.96 -1.23 11.75
CA ILE A 21 20.79 -2.01 10.81
C ILE A 21 20.08 -2.07 9.46
N GLY A 22 18.80 -2.38 9.41
CA GLY A 22 18.00 -2.37 8.19
C GLY A 22 18.05 -1.01 7.46
N LYS A 23 17.90 0.10 8.19
CA LYS A 23 18.02 1.46 7.63
C LYS A 23 19.43 1.76 7.10
N ARG A 24 20.49 1.27 7.75
CA ARG A 24 21.87 1.44 7.31
C ARG A 24 22.19 0.59 6.07
N GLN A 25 21.72 -0.64 6.03
CA GLN A 25 21.94 -1.54 4.91
C GLN A 25 21.20 -1.09 3.63
N ARG A 26 20.05 -0.40 3.75
CA ARG A 26 19.33 0.19 2.59
C ARG A 26 20.22 1.10 1.75
N LYS A 27 21.14 1.85 2.37
CA LYS A 27 22.06 2.75 1.66
C LYS A 27 22.98 2.02 0.67
N TRP A 28 23.22 0.72 0.87
CA TRP A 28 24.04 -0.12 0.00
C TRP A 28 23.21 -1.04 -0.89
N ILE A 29 22.14 -1.61 -0.32
CA ILE A 29 21.27 -2.57 -1.00
C ILE A 29 20.47 -1.89 -2.12
N ASN A 30 19.85 -0.74 -1.84
CA ASN A 30 19.01 -0.08 -2.83
C ASN A 30 19.78 0.38 -4.08
N PRO A 31 20.95 1.05 -4.00
CA PRO A 31 21.76 1.36 -5.18
C PRO A 31 22.20 0.11 -5.94
N TYR A 32 22.54 -0.97 -5.23
CA TYR A 32 22.90 -2.22 -5.86
C TYR A 32 21.74 -2.84 -6.66
N ILE A 33 20.53 -2.89 -6.09
CA ILE A 33 19.34 -3.38 -6.78
C ILE A 33 19.04 -2.49 -8.00
N LYS A 34 19.09 -1.17 -7.85
CA LYS A 34 18.84 -0.19 -8.93
C LYS A 34 19.82 -0.35 -10.09
N LYS A 35 21.10 -0.61 -9.82
CA LYS A 35 22.11 -0.89 -10.84
C LYS A 35 21.75 -2.11 -11.72
N HIS A 36 21.02 -3.08 -11.16
CA HIS A 36 20.57 -4.28 -11.85
C HIS A 36 19.12 -4.19 -12.34
N SER A 37 18.45 -3.05 -12.22
CA SER A 37 17.09 -2.84 -12.68
C SER A 37 16.98 -3.05 -14.21
N LYS A 38 15.94 -3.75 -14.67
CA LYS A 38 15.61 -3.87 -16.10
C LYS A 38 14.85 -2.67 -16.64
N ILE A 39 14.32 -1.83 -15.72
CA ILE A 39 13.45 -0.69 -16.03
C ILE A 39 14.10 0.66 -15.67
N GLY A 40 15.43 0.67 -15.42
CA GLY A 40 16.16 1.89 -15.05
C GLY A 40 15.89 2.37 -13.62
N ASP A 41 16.12 3.68 -13.37
CA ASP A 41 16.00 4.37 -12.07
C ASP A 41 15.19 5.69 -12.20
N ALA A 42 14.13 5.69 -13.00
CA ALA A 42 13.20 6.82 -13.12
C ALA A 42 12.39 6.99 -11.83
N ALA A 43 11.86 8.19 -11.60
CA ALA A 43 10.92 8.46 -10.52
C ALA A 43 9.55 7.86 -10.85
N VAL A 44 9.03 8.17 -12.03
CA VAL A 44 7.85 7.54 -12.64
C VAL A 44 8.32 6.73 -13.83
N PHE A 45 7.91 5.48 -13.91
CA PHE A 45 8.39 4.56 -14.94
C PHE A 45 7.54 4.64 -16.21
N ASP A 46 8.20 4.44 -17.36
CA ASP A 46 7.49 4.28 -18.63
C ASP A 46 6.57 3.04 -18.56
N ARG A 47 5.31 3.24 -18.95
CA ARG A 47 4.29 2.19 -18.92
C ARG A 47 4.58 0.99 -19.83
N SER A 48 5.42 1.16 -20.86
CA SER A 48 5.81 0.09 -21.78
C SER A 48 6.54 -1.06 -21.06
N HIS A 49 7.11 -0.80 -19.89
CA HIS A 49 7.70 -1.83 -19.04
C HIS A 49 6.68 -2.74 -18.35
N PHE A 50 5.40 -2.37 -18.34
CA PHE A 50 4.35 -3.04 -17.57
C PHE A 50 3.10 -3.30 -18.43
N PRO A 51 3.16 -4.19 -19.44
CA PRO A 51 2.04 -4.42 -20.36
C PRO A 51 0.78 -4.95 -19.65
N TRP A 52 0.92 -5.58 -18.49
CA TRP A 52 -0.17 -6.06 -17.67
C TRP A 52 -1.06 -4.94 -17.10
N MET A 53 -0.58 -3.70 -17.04
CA MET A 53 -1.38 -2.54 -16.59
C MET A 53 -2.65 -2.37 -17.40
N SER A 54 -2.60 -2.63 -18.71
CA SER A 54 -3.75 -2.47 -19.61
C SER A 54 -4.92 -3.38 -19.22
N GLN A 55 -4.65 -4.55 -18.65
CA GLN A 55 -5.69 -5.45 -18.15
C GLN A 55 -6.39 -4.83 -16.94
N LEU A 56 -5.65 -4.33 -15.94
CA LEU A 56 -6.26 -3.69 -14.77
C LEU A 56 -7.02 -2.42 -15.15
N GLU A 57 -6.50 -1.66 -16.13
CA GLU A 57 -7.20 -0.49 -16.65
C GLU A 57 -8.47 -0.86 -17.41
N SER A 58 -8.52 -1.98 -18.12
CA SER A 58 -9.76 -2.42 -18.81
C SER A 58 -10.85 -2.91 -17.84
N GLU A 59 -10.46 -3.34 -16.66
CA GLU A 59 -11.36 -3.86 -15.62
C GLU A 59 -11.66 -2.81 -14.53
N TRP A 60 -11.21 -1.58 -14.69
CA TRP A 60 -11.22 -0.55 -13.65
C TRP A 60 -12.62 -0.23 -13.09
N GLU A 61 -13.67 -0.31 -13.92
CA GLU A 61 -15.05 -0.04 -13.47
C GLU A 61 -15.53 -1.12 -12.50
N ALA A 62 -15.26 -2.40 -12.80
CA ALA A 62 -15.59 -3.49 -11.89
C ALA A 62 -14.80 -3.39 -10.59
N ILE A 63 -13.50 -3.06 -10.67
CA ILE A 63 -12.64 -2.82 -9.50
C ILE A 63 -13.15 -1.64 -8.67
N ARG A 64 -13.56 -0.55 -9.33
CA ARG A 64 -14.17 0.63 -8.67
C ARG A 64 -15.45 0.26 -7.94
N ASP A 65 -16.33 -0.48 -8.59
CA ASP A 65 -17.64 -0.82 -8.04
C ASP A 65 -17.50 -1.71 -6.78
N GLU A 66 -16.54 -2.63 -6.78
CA GLU A 66 -16.17 -3.40 -5.58
C GLU A 66 -15.58 -2.50 -4.47
N ALA A 67 -14.69 -1.57 -4.82
CA ALA A 67 -14.15 -0.61 -3.86
C ALA A 67 -15.24 0.27 -3.23
N LEU A 68 -16.19 0.74 -4.05
CA LEU A 68 -17.32 1.54 -3.57
C LEU A 68 -18.30 0.72 -2.72
N ALA A 69 -18.49 -0.58 -3.02
CA ALA A 69 -19.28 -1.49 -2.18
C ALA A 69 -18.64 -1.65 -0.79
N VAL A 70 -17.31 -1.86 -0.74
CA VAL A 70 -16.54 -1.91 0.52
C VAL A 70 -16.67 -0.60 1.30
N LEU A 71 -16.65 0.55 0.61
CA LEU A 71 -16.75 1.87 1.22
C LEU A 71 -18.11 2.18 1.85
N LYS A 72 -19.19 1.44 1.54
CA LYS A 72 -20.45 1.55 2.27
C LYS A 72 -20.27 1.24 3.76
N HIS A 73 -19.35 0.34 4.09
CA HIS A 73 -19.01 -0.03 5.47
C HIS A 73 -17.71 0.66 5.93
N ARG A 74 -17.60 1.96 5.67
CA ARG A 74 -16.39 2.77 5.88
C ARG A 74 -15.79 2.65 7.27
N ASP A 75 -16.62 2.59 8.31
CA ASP A 75 -16.18 2.52 9.70
C ASP A 75 -15.51 1.18 10.04
N GLY A 76 -15.77 0.15 9.24
CA GLY A 76 -15.07 -1.13 9.28
C GLY A 76 -13.69 -1.11 8.60
N ILE A 77 -13.32 -0.04 7.87
CA ILE A 77 -12.03 0.06 7.18
C ILE A 77 -11.01 0.76 8.08
N PRO A 78 -9.90 0.09 8.44
CA PRO A 78 -8.92 0.66 9.35
C PRO A 78 -8.15 1.85 8.77
N PRO A 79 -7.76 2.81 9.59
CA PRO A 79 -6.64 3.68 9.26
C PRO A 79 -5.38 2.84 9.00
N LEU A 80 -4.58 3.19 7.98
CA LEU A 80 -3.35 2.45 7.67
C LEU A 80 -2.39 2.38 8.87
N ALA A 81 -2.33 3.42 9.66
CA ALA A 81 -1.49 3.50 10.86
C ALA A 81 -1.80 2.42 11.91
N GLU A 82 -2.99 1.83 11.90
CA GLU A 82 -3.36 0.72 12.78
C GLU A 82 -2.87 -0.63 12.26
N ILE A 83 -2.84 -0.82 10.95
CA ILE A 83 -2.29 -2.02 10.31
C ILE A 83 -0.76 -1.98 10.28
N SER A 84 -0.20 -0.82 9.95
CA SER A 84 1.24 -0.62 9.79
C SER A 84 1.72 0.54 10.66
N PRO A 85 2.15 0.27 11.90
CA PRO A 85 2.56 1.29 12.85
C PRO A 85 3.70 2.20 12.37
N ASP A 86 4.50 1.77 11.40
CA ASP A 86 5.56 2.60 10.81
C ASP A 86 4.99 3.79 10.01
N HIS A 87 3.70 3.75 9.64
CA HIS A 87 2.99 4.83 8.96
C HIS A 87 2.35 5.85 9.91
N LYS A 88 2.43 5.65 11.24
CA LYS A 88 1.87 6.60 12.22
C LYS A 88 2.41 8.02 12.10
N GLY A 89 3.67 8.16 11.65
CA GLY A 89 4.27 9.47 11.39
C GLY A 89 3.83 10.12 10.08
N LEU A 90 3.13 9.38 9.20
CA LEU A 90 2.66 9.86 7.90
C LEU A 90 1.20 10.30 7.95
N ASP A 91 0.40 9.71 8.82
CA ASP A 91 -1.00 10.05 9.05
C ASP A 91 -1.30 10.12 10.54
N ASN A 92 -1.31 11.34 11.08
CA ASN A 92 -1.64 11.61 12.49
C ASN A 92 -3.14 11.93 12.70
N GLN A 93 -3.93 12.01 11.63
CA GLN A 93 -5.35 12.34 11.65
C GLN A 93 -6.27 11.16 11.35
N ASN A 94 -5.71 9.96 11.08
CA ASN A 94 -6.44 8.76 10.67
C ASN A 94 -7.29 8.96 9.39
N LYS A 95 -6.82 9.82 8.49
CA LYS A 95 -7.48 10.16 7.23
C LYS A 95 -7.03 9.28 6.05
N TRP A 96 -6.05 8.40 6.27
CA TRP A 96 -5.61 7.41 5.31
C TRP A 96 -6.13 6.04 5.71
N ARG A 97 -7.22 5.59 5.08
CA ARG A 97 -7.80 4.26 5.28
C ARG A 97 -7.34 3.28 4.23
N SER A 98 -7.25 2.00 4.59
CA SER A 98 -6.72 0.97 3.71
C SER A 98 -7.45 -0.35 3.88
N TYR A 99 -8.04 -0.84 2.78
CA TYR A 99 -8.68 -2.15 2.72
C TYR A 99 -7.79 -3.13 1.96
N PHE A 100 -7.13 -4.01 2.69
CA PHE A 100 -6.13 -4.91 2.14
C PHE A 100 -6.74 -6.14 1.47
N LEU A 101 -6.30 -6.43 0.25
CA LEU A 101 -6.54 -7.70 -0.48
C LEU A 101 -5.32 -8.62 -0.37
N TRP A 102 -4.11 -8.04 -0.45
CA TRP A 102 -2.84 -8.69 -0.15
C TRP A 102 -2.01 -7.81 0.77
N GLY A 103 -1.36 -8.42 1.76
CA GLY A 103 -0.41 -7.73 2.64
C GLY A 103 0.89 -8.51 2.75
N TYR A 104 2.01 -7.90 2.33
CA TYR A 104 3.35 -8.47 2.47
C TYR A 104 3.51 -9.89 1.90
N GLY A 105 2.85 -10.19 0.78
CA GLY A 105 2.87 -11.50 0.11
C GLY A 105 1.91 -12.53 0.72
N PHE A 106 0.95 -12.12 1.55
CA PHE A 106 -0.16 -12.95 2.04
C PHE A 106 -1.48 -12.44 1.48
N ARG A 107 -2.30 -13.36 1.02
CA ARG A 107 -3.67 -13.07 0.60
C ARG A 107 -4.57 -12.89 1.83
N VAL A 108 -5.47 -11.91 1.79
CA VAL A 108 -6.52 -11.71 2.79
C VAL A 108 -7.80 -12.32 2.23
N ASP A 109 -8.02 -13.62 2.51
CA ASP A 109 -8.99 -14.44 1.78
C ASP A 109 -10.39 -13.86 1.78
N LYS A 110 -10.90 -13.44 2.93
CA LYS A 110 -12.24 -12.88 3.07
C LYS A 110 -12.44 -11.58 2.29
N ASN A 111 -11.43 -10.71 2.32
CA ASN A 111 -11.48 -9.47 1.55
C ASN A 111 -11.43 -9.75 0.04
N CYS A 112 -10.65 -10.75 -0.37
CA CYS A 112 -10.60 -11.19 -1.77
C CYS A 112 -11.91 -11.87 -2.22
N GLU A 113 -12.62 -12.57 -1.34
CA GLU A 113 -13.93 -13.15 -1.62
C GLU A 113 -15.00 -12.07 -1.84
N ARG A 114 -14.90 -10.92 -1.14
CA ARG A 114 -15.78 -9.75 -1.33
C ARG A 114 -15.46 -8.97 -2.61
N CYS A 115 -14.23 -9.08 -3.11
CA CYS A 115 -13.74 -8.34 -4.28
C CYS A 115 -13.21 -9.32 -5.34
N PRO A 116 -14.05 -10.17 -5.94
CA PRO A 116 -13.62 -11.21 -6.87
C PRO A 116 -13.03 -10.64 -8.16
N ALA A 117 -13.63 -9.60 -8.75
CA ALA A 117 -13.11 -8.97 -9.97
C ALA A 117 -11.72 -8.36 -9.73
N THR A 118 -11.53 -7.61 -8.63
CA THR A 118 -10.21 -7.07 -8.25
C THR A 118 -9.21 -8.19 -8.00
N SER A 119 -9.63 -9.26 -7.31
CA SER A 119 -8.77 -10.41 -7.01
C SER A 119 -8.33 -11.15 -8.28
N ASP A 120 -9.19 -11.24 -9.27
CA ASP A 120 -8.88 -11.85 -10.57
C ASP A 120 -7.96 -10.95 -11.40
N ALA A 121 -8.23 -9.66 -11.50
CA ALA A 121 -7.36 -8.69 -12.18
C ALA A 121 -5.93 -8.70 -11.60
N LEU A 122 -5.80 -8.80 -10.29
CA LEU A 122 -4.50 -8.82 -9.60
C LEU A 122 -3.65 -10.05 -9.93
N LYS A 123 -4.22 -11.13 -10.48
CA LYS A 123 -3.45 -12.30 -10.95
C LYS A 123 -2.51 -11.97 -12.12
N ALA A 124 -2.80 -10.89 -12.86
CA ALA A 124 -1.96 -10.41 -13.95
C ALA A 124 -0.67 -9.73 -13.44
N VAL A 125 -0.61 -9.32 -12.17
CA VAL A 125 0.52 -8.57 -11.62
C VAL A 125 1.68 -9.50 -11.25
N PRO A 126 2.84 -9.42 -11.94
CA PRO A 126 3.98 -10.28 -11.64
C PRO A 126 4.60 -9.92 -10.28
N GLY A 127 4.79 -10.91 -9.43
CA GLY A 127 5.46 -10.68 -8.15
C GLY A 127 4.67 -9.79 -7.20
N LEU A 128 3.33 -9.89 -7.20
CA LEU A 128 2.43 -9.20 -6.28
C LEU A 128 2.86 -9.38 -4.82
N ARG A 129 2.97 -8.28 -4.09
CA ARG A 129 3.37 -8.24 -2.67
C ARG A 129 2.30 -7.66 -1.76
N THR A 130 1.74 -6.54 -2.16
CA THR A 130 0.66 -5.85 -1.44
C THR A 130 -0.34 -5.34 -2.44
N ALA A 131 -1.62 -5.45 -2.13
CA ALA A 131 -2.69 -4.81 -2.88
C ALA A 131 -3.77 -4.34 -1.90
N MET A 132 -4.22 -3.11 -2.05
CA MET A 132 -5.23 -2.53 -1.19
C MET A 132 -5.99 -1.41 -1.90
N PHE A 133 -7.24 -1.24 -1.53
CA PHE A 133 -7.90 0.04 -1.77
C PHE A 133 -7.34 1.06 -0.79
N SER A 134 -6.75 2.10 -1.32
CA SER A 134 -6.17 3.20 -0.54
C SER A 134 -7.07 4.42 -0.65
N ILE A 135 -7.62 4.83 0.50
CA ILE A 135 -8.62 5.89 0.58
C ILE A 135 -8.00 7.08 1.30
N HIS A 136 -7.99 8.23 0.65
CA HIS A 136 -7.64 9.50 1.27
C HIS A 136 -8.90 10.31 1.50
N ASP A 137 -9.18 10.59 2.75
CA ASP A 137 -10.26 11.48 3.15
C ASP A 137 -9.98 12.93 2.73
N PRO A 138 -10.99 13.80 2.68
CA PRO A 138 -10.83 15.23 2.51
C PRO A 138 -9.78 15.83 3.47
N GLY A 139 -8.88 16.63 2.91
CA GLY A 139 -7.81 17.28 3.66
C GLY A 139 -6.66 16.36 4.09
N MET A 140 -6.57 15.12 3.57
CA MET A 140 -5.43 14.22 3.82
C MET A 140 -4.18 14.72 3.11
N ALA A 141 -3.04 14.70 3.82
CA ALA A 141 -1.72 14.95 3.25
C ALA A 141 -0.70 14.01 3.88
N ILE A 142 0.05 13.32 3.04
CA ILE A 142 1.20 12.50 3.44
C ILE A 142 2.46 13.32 3.16
N PRO A 143 3.26 13.64 4.19
CA PRO A 143 4.46 14.47 4.04
C PRO A 143 5.54 13.74 3.21
N PRO A 144 6.57 14.48 2.73
CA PRO A 144 7.69 13.88 2.00
C PRO A 144 8.32 12.71 2.75
N HIS A 145 8.37 11.55 2.10
CA HIS A 145 8.94 10.33 2.68
C HIS A 145 9.54 9.43 1.58
N LYS A 146 10.14 8.32 1.99
CA LYS A 146 10.77 7.34 1.09
C LYS A 146 10.43 5.93 1.51
N GLY A 147 10.09 5.09 0.55
CA GLY A 147 9.88 3.67 0.74
C GLY A 147 11.15 2.93 1.17
N VAL A 148 10.95 1.68 1.54
CA VAL A 148 11.96 0.86 2.23
C VAL A 148 12.97 0.24 1.29
N THR A 149 12.54 -0.23 0.11
CA THR A 149 13.38 -1.08 -0.75
C THR A 149 13.16 -0.81 -2.23
N ALA A 150 14.26 -0.69 -2.96
CA ALA A 150 14.26 -0.64 -4.42
C ALA A 150 13.91 -1.97 -5.09
N GLY A 151 13.72 -3.04 -4.31
CA GLY A 151 13.29 -4.34 -4.82
C GLY A 151 11.81 -4.39 -5.22
N MET A 152 11.04 -3.34 -4.93
CA MET A 152 9.62 -3.23 -5.27
C MET A 152 9.35 -1.96 -6.07
N CYS A 153 8.26 -1.96 -6.81
CA CYS A 153 7.65 -0.78 -7.42
C CYS A 153 6.23 -0.63 -6.89
N VAL A 154 5.68 0.59 -6.98
CA VAL A 154 4.31 0.90 -6.59
C VAL A 154 3.50 1.30 -7.82
N PHE A 155 2.38 0.61 -8.01
CA PHE A 155 1.38 0.88 -9.04
C PHE A 155 0.16 1.52 -8.38
N HIS A 156 -0.36 2.57 -8.98
CA HIS A 156 -1.62 3.19 -8.62
C HIS A 156 -2.58 3.17 -9.82
N LEU A 157 -3.82 2.76 -9.59
CA LEU A 157 -4.94 2.88 -10.52
C LEU A 157 -6.01 3.76 -9.89
N GLY A 158 -6.41 4.85 -10.55
CA GLY A 158 -7.50 5.72 -10.11
C GLY A 158 -8.85 5.01 -10.20
N LEU A 159 -9.62 5.02 -9.10
CA LEU A 159 -10.95 4.41 -9.03
C LEU A 159 -12.05 5.46 -8.83
N LYS A 160 -11.84 6.39 -7.91
CA LYS A 160 -12.67 7.57 -7.67
C LYS A 160 -11.74 8.72 -7.31
N VAL A 161 -11.56 9.62 -8.25
CA VAL A 161 -10.57 10.68 -8.13
C VAL A 161 -11.25 12.05 -8.21
N PRO A 162 -10.98 12.97 -7.27
CA PRO A 162 -11.42 14.35 -7.38
C PRO A 162 -10.99 15.00 -8.70
N LYS A 163 -11.87 15.77 -9.32
CA LYS A 163 -11.57 16.44 -10.60
C LYS A 163 -10.56 17.57 -10.47
N ASP A 164 -10.38 18.11 -9.27
CA ASP A 164 -9.39 19.15 -9.00
C ASP A 164 -8.01 18.51 -8.84
N THR A 165 -7.30 18.41 -9.96
CA THR A 165 -5.97 17.80 -10.03
C THR A 165 -4.87 18.61 -9.36
N VAL A 166 -5.07 19.89 -9.09
CA VAL A 166 -4.12 20.74 -8.35
C VAL A 166 -4.16 20.39 -6.86
N ASN A 167 -5.36 20.20 -6.33
CA ASN A 167 -5.58 19.90 -4.93
C ASN A 167 -5.61 18.39 -4.62
N CYS A 168 -5.51 17.52 -5.64
CA CYS A 168 -5.39 16.07 -5.46
C CYS A 168 -4.29 15.49 -6.35
N ALA A 169 -3.08 15.32 -5.81
CA ALA A 169 -1.91 14.89 -6.59
C ALA A 169 -0.87 14.14 -5.75
N ILE A 170 0.09 13.54 -6.43
CA ILE A 170 1.33 12.97 -5.89
C ILE A 170 2.53 13.63 -6.57
N ARG A 171 3.52 14.01 -5.80
CA ARG A 171 4.86 14.36 -6.31
C ARG A 171 5.83 13.21 -6.02
N VAL A 172 6.58 12.80 -7.03
CA VAL A 172 7.65 11.80 -6.91
C VAL A 172 8.93 12.43 -7.43
N SER A 173 9.90 12.70 -6.57
CA SER A 173 11.05 13.59 -6.87
C SER A 173 10.55 14.93 -7.40
N ASP A 174 10.91 15.26 -8.63
CA ASP A 174 10.52 16.50 -9.32
C ASP A 174 9.33 16.31 -10.26
N GLU A 175 8.77 15.09 -10.33
CA GLU A 175 7.66 14.76 -11.22
C GLU A 175 6.32 14.86 -10.48
N MET A 176 5.39 15.65 -11.04
CA MET A 176 4.01 15.73 -10.58
C MET A 176 3.16 14.72 -11.35
N VAL A 177 2.40 13.90 -10.63
CA VAL A 177 1.48 12.94 -11.22
C VAL A 177 0.08 13.19 -10.67
N HIS A 178 -0.89 13.23 -11.58
CA HIS A 178 -2.30 13.41 -11.26
C HIS A 178 -3.05 12.10 -11.53
N TRP A 179 -3.79 11.62 -10.51
CA TRP A 179 -4.66 10.47 -10.72
C TRP A 179 -5.80 10.84 -11.65
N GLN A 180 -6.26 9.86 -12.41
CA GLN A 180 -7.44 9.92 -13.23
C GLN A 180 -8.18 8.59 -13.11
N ASP A 181 -9.51 8.62 -13.16
CA ASP A 181 -10.33 7.42 -13.13
C ASP A 181 -9.97 6.48 -14.30
N GLY A 182 -9.74 5.21 -14.00
CA GLY A 182 -9.36 4.18 -14.96
C GLY A 182 -7.93 4.31 -15.52
N LYS A 183 -7.10 5.25 -15.05
CA LYS A 183 -5.71 5.40 -15.48
C LYS A 183 -4.74 5.01 -14.40
N ALA A 184 -3.66 4.36 -14.84
CA ALA A 184 -2.65 3.84 -13.94
C ALA A 184 -1.25 4.36 -14.26
N PHE A 185 -0.39 4.39 -13.23
CA PHE A 185 1.03 4.66 -13.34
C PHE A 185 1.82 3.83 -12.34
N VAL A 186 3.12 3.71 -12.58
CA VAL A 186 4.08 3.01 -11.72
C VAL A 186 5.21 3.95 -11.34
N PHE A 187 5.60 3.95 -10.07
CA PHE A 187 6.70 4.79 -9.58
C PHE A 187 7.63 4.05 -8.62
N ASP A 188 8.80 4.63 -8.39
CA ASP A 188 9.80 4.18 -7.42
C ASP A 188 9.56 4.89 -6.08
N ASP A 189 8.95 4.21 -5.12
CA ASP A 189 8.69 4.76 -3.79
C ASP A 189 9.96 5.03 -2.96
N THR A 190 11.12 4.51 -3.37
CA THR A 190 12.40 4.87 -2.73
C THR A 190 12.91 6.26 -3.10
N LYS A 191 12.33 6.88 -4.14
CA LYS A 191 12.44 8.32 -4.39
C LYS A 191 11.57 9.06 -3.38
N GLU A 192 11.97 10.29 -3.04
CA GLU A 192 11.14 11.11 -2.16
C GLU A 192 9.80 11.41 -2.81
N HIS A 193 8.73 11.13 -2.10
CA HIS A 193 7.39 11.38 -2.60
C HIS A 193 6.46 11.84 -1.48
N GLU A 194 5.45 12.60 -1.87
CA GLU A 194 4.38 13.11 -1.01
C GLU A 194 3.07 13.10 -1.77
N THR A 195 1.96 13.00 -1.03
CA THR A 195 0.62 13.01 -1.62
C THR A 195 -0.29 13.94 -0.84
N TRP A 196 -1.27 14.50 -1.53
CA TRP A 196 -2.32 15.28 -0.89
C TRP A 196 -3.67 15.12 -1.58
N ASN A 197 -4.71 15.25 -0.78
CA ASN A 197 -6.08 15.44 -1.19
C ASN A 197 -6.64 16.60 -0.36
N ARG A 198 -6.52 17.81 -0.89
CA ARG A 198 -7.03 19.07 -0.29
C ARG A 198 -8.42 19.43 -0.76
N THR A 199 -9.11 18.50 -1.44
CA THR A 199 -10.47 18.67 -1.92
C THR A 199 -11.48 18.27 -0.83
N GLU A 200 -12.76 18.54 -1.08
CA GLU A 200 -13.87 18.11 -0.22
C GLU A 200 -14.33 16.66 -0.54
N ASP A 201 -13.80 16.06 -1.59
CA ASP A 201 -14.11 14.70 -2.00
C ASP A 201 -13.05 13.70 -1.54
N GLU A 202 -13.44 12.45 -1.31
CA GLU A 202 -12.49 11.38 -1.05
C GLU A 202 -11.80 10.91 -2.34
N ARG A 203 -10.52 10.54 -2.25
CA ARG A 203 -9.78 9.89 -3.33
C ARG A 203 -9.63 8.40 -3.03
N VAL A 204 -10.07 7.55 -3.96
CA VAL A 204 -9.93 6.08 -3.89
C VAL A 204 -9.08 5.59 -5.05
N ILE A 205 -8.06 4.79 -4.74
CA ILE A 205 -7.21 4.12 -5.73
C ILE A 205 -7.00 2.66 -5.35
N LEU A 206 -6.71 1.83 -6.34
CA LEU A 206 -6.05 0.55 -6.11
C LEU A 206 -4.53 0.81 -6.06
N LEU A 207 -3.93 0.56 -4.89
CA LEU A 207 -2.49 0.61 -4.67
C LEU A 207 -1.94 -0.80 -4.68
N VAL A 208 -0.94 -1.05 -5.51
CA VAL A 208 -0.29 -2.36 -5.61
C VAL A 208 1.23 -2.21 -5.49
N GLN A 209 1.83 -2.99 -4.60
CA GLN A 209 3.28 -3.17 -4.55
C GLN A 209 3.64 -4.52 -5.16
N PHE A 210 4.63 -4.52 -6.05
CA PHE A 210 5.06 -5.71 -6.76
C PHE A 210 6.58 -5.72 -6.98
N ASP A 211 7.15 -6.88 -7.30
CA ASP A 211 8.59 -7.02 -7.48
C ASP A 211 9.09 -6.16 -8.65
N ARG A 212 10.11 -5.34 -8.41
CA ARG A 212 10.84 -4.66 -9.47
C ARG A 212 11.48 -5.69 -10.40
N PRO A 213 11.37 -5.57 -11.73
CA PRO A 213 12.11 -6.40 -12.66
C PRO A 213 13.63 -6.14 -12.53
N VAL A 214 14.36 -7.09 -11.97
CA VAL A 214 15.79 -6.98 -11.67
C VAL A 214 16.57 -8.13 -12.33
N LYS A 215 17.75 -7.84 -12.90
CA LYS A 215 18.69 -8.82 -13.46
C LYS A 215 19.45 -9.54 -12.34
N PHE A 216 19.98 -10.74 -12.66
CA PHE A 216 20.95 -11.42 -11.82
C PHE A 216 22.25 -10.55 -11.69
N PRO A 217 22.89 -10.50 -10.52
CA PRO A 217 22.52 -11.14 -9.25
C PRO A 217 21.64 -10.26 -8.35
N GLY A 218 21.23 -9.07 -8.80
CA GLY A 218 20.44 -8.12 -8.02
C GLY A 218 19.08 -8.67 -7.59
N ASN A 219 18.45 -9.53 -8.39
CA ASN A 219 17.20 -10.20 -8.06
C ASN A 219 17.32 -11.11 -6.83
N ILE A 220 18.46 -11.79 -6.63
CA ILE A 220 18.70 -12.59 -5.43
C ILE A 220 18.75 -11.70 -4.19
N VAL A 221 19.44 -10.55 -4.29
CA VAL A 221 19.56 -9.59 -3.19
C VAL A 221 18.18 -9.03 -2.84
N ALA A 222 17.38 -8.64 -3.83
CA ALA A 222 16.01 -8.16 -3.64
C ALA A 222 15.13 -9.23 -2.97
N TRP A 223 15.21 -10.47 -3.43
CA TRP A 223 14.46 -11.60 -2.87
C TRP A 223 14.86 -11.89 -1.43
N LEU A 224 16.17 -11.97 -1.13
CA LEU A 224 16.66 -12.19 0.24
C LEU A 224 16.19 -11.10 1.19
N PHE A 225 16.26 -9.83 0.76
CA PHE A 225 15.77 -8.70 1.54
C PHE A 225 14.27 -8.84 1.84
N PHE A 226 13.46 -9.16 0.81
CA PHE A 226 12.03 -9.37 1.00
C PHE A 226 11.74 -10.54 1.94
N GLN A 227 12.47 -11.67 1.82
CA GLN A 227 12.30 -12.81 2.74
C GLN A 227 12.63 -12.43 4.19
N ALA A 228 13.64 -11.59 4.42
CA ALA A 228 13.96 -11.09 5.75
C ALA A 228 12.82 -10.20 6.31
N VAL A 229 12.27 -9.29 5.50
CA VAL A 229 11.12 -8.47 5.88
C VAL A 229 9.89 -9.33 6.19
N ARG A 230 9.58 -10.29 5.31
CA ARG A 230 8.42 -11.18 5.46
C ARG A 230 8.46 -12.01 6.74
N ARG A 231 9.66 -12.39 7.21
CA ARG A 231 9.86 -13.15 8.47
C ARG A 231 9.98 -12.26 9.70
N SER A 232 9.93 -10.96 9.55
CA SER A 232 10.04 -10.03 10.66
C SER A 232 8.79 -10.04 11.55
N SER A 233 8.97 -9.68 12.82
CA SER A 233 7.85 -9.46 13.75
C SER A 233 6.88 -8.37 13.27
N PHE A 234 7.36 -7.43 12.46
CA PHE A 234 6.55 -6.39 11.84
C PHE A 234 5.45 -6.99 10.96
N VAL A 235 5.81 -7.89 10.02
CA VAL A 235 4.83 -8.55 9.14
C VAL A 235 3.92 -9.48 9.92
N GLY A 236 4.45 -10.19 10.94
CA GLY A 236 3.64 -11.02 11.83
C GLY A 236 2.59 -10.22 12.60
N ASN A 237 2.92 -9.00 13.03
CA ASN A 237 1.97 -8.10 13.69
C ASN A 237 0.93 -7.56 12.71
N ALA A 238 1.35 -7.07 11.53
CA ALA A 238 0.45 -6.59 10.50
C ALA A 238 -0.58 -7.66 10.08
N ARG A 239 -0.14 -8.92 9.94
CA ARG A 239 -1.03 -10.04 9.60
C ARG A 239 -2.08 -10.31 10.68
N ARG A 240 -1.72 -10.23 11.96
CA ARG A 240 -2.70 -10.35 13.05
C ARG A 240 -3.71 -9.23 13.04
N GLN A 241 -3.24 -7.99 12.90
CA GLN A 241 -4.10 -6.81 12.84
C GLN A 241 -5.06 -6.86 11.63
N LEU A 242 -4.62 -7.36 10.48
CA LEU A 242 -5.50 -7.58 9.32
C LEU A 242 -6.61 -8.60 9.64
N GLY A 243 -6.31 -9.66 10.40
CA GLY A 243 -7.32 -10.63 10.85
C GLY A 243 -8.34 -10.00 11.83
N ASP A 244 -7.85 -9.24 12.81
CA ASP A 244 -8.71 -8.55 13.81
C ASP A 244 -9.64 -7.53 13.11
N TRP A 245 -9.14 -6.81 12.11
CA TRP A 245 -9.93 -5.87 11.33
C TRP A 245 -10.91 -6.53 10.36
N GLU A 246 -10.59 -7.70 9.82
CA GLU A 246 -11.54 -8.49 9.02
C GLU A 246 -12.75 -8.90 9.86
N ASP A 247 -12.52 -9.34 11.10
CA ASP A 247 -13.60 -9.64 12.04
C ASP A 247 -14.43 -8.41 12.41
N THR A 248 -13.80 -7.23 12.48
CA THR A 248 -14.48 -5.96 12.71
C THR A 248 -15.32 -5.58 11.51
N PHE A 249 -14.77 -5.61 10.30
CA PHE A 249 -15.47 -5.31 9.05
C PHE A 249 -16.74 -6.15 8.88
N ARG A 250 -16.65 -7.44 9.18
CA ARG A 250 -17.79 -8.38 9.13
C ARG A 250 -18.93 -7.99 10.08
N LYS A 251 -18.66 -7.32 11.20
CA LYS A 251 -19.71 -6.85 12.13
C LYS A 251 -20.47 -5.66 11.53
N PHE A 252 -19.77 -4.74 10.85
CA PHE A 252 -20.41 -3.63 10.15
C PHE A 252 -21.25 -4.12 8.97
N GLU A 253 -20.72 -5.06 8.17
CA GLU A 253 -21.43 -5.71 7.07
C GLU A 253 -22.79 -6.30 7.51
N LYS A 254 -22.80 -7.03 8.65
CA LYS A 254 -24.02 -7.64 9.19
C LYS A 254 -25.00 -6.68 9.88
N ALA A 255 -24.56 -5.50 10.22
CA ALA A 255 -25.41 -4.50 10.87
C ALA A 255 -26.26 -3.71 9.85
N ASP A 256 -25.85 -3.73 8.58
CA ASP A 256 -26.51 -3.02 7.48
C ASP A 256 -27.42 -3.95 6.64
N ASP A 257 -27.36 -5.28 6.86
CA ASP A 257 -28.29 -6.30 6.32
C ASP A 257 -29.53 -6.46 7.25
#